data_6021dc27f7744ce0b9de74b96cf0d0d7
#
_entry.id   6021dc27f7744ce0b9de74b96cf0d0d7
#
_cell.length_a   1.000
_cell.length_b   1.000
_cell.length_c   1.000
_cell.angle_alpha   90.00
_cell.angle_beta   90.00
_cell.angle_gamma   90.00
#
_symmetry.space_group_name_H-M   'P 1'
#
loop_
_entity.id
_entity.type
_entity.pdbx_description
1 polymer ?
#
loop_
_entity_poly.entity_id
_entity_poly.type
_entity_poly.pdbx_seq_one_letter_code
_entity_poly.pdbx_strand_id
1 'polypeptide(L)'
;MRVVKKRTDDGVAISASSLLRKKFEPLHWVIPEILVEGLTVMVGSPKIGKSLLSLAVATSVATGKRFFDRPIRRQKVLYLALEDGQRRVFDRLHMLRNGVPLDSLSIITYDRLPPGRAMATIEAKIKMLHPKLVVVDTLAQLGGEVVLGSNYANAYASLLQLKTLADAYHLALIAMHHSSKSKKDDFVLSPIGSQGITAVADAVAELRRPRNKTKGTLSITGRDIKEMQLHLELVDGVWQMSEEPEPVEELSDSRAAALVILQEPKEPSELAKEMDITLNSARVLIHRMHKDGQITRITGTRKYQAV
;
A
#
# COMPACT_ATOMS: atom_id res chain seq x y z
N MET A 1 -28.17 11.29 -16.99
CA MET A 1 -27.29 10.39 -17.75
C MET A 1 -26.19 11.23 -18.39
N ARG A 2 -25.02 11.41 -17.68
CA ARG A 2 -23.89 12.12 -18.30
C ARG A 2 -23.13 11.14 -19.18
N VAL A 3 -23.16 11.39 -20.48
CA VAL A 3 -22.37 10.67 -21.48
C VAL A 3 -20.90 10.89 -21.15
N VAL A 4 -20.17 9.81 -20.82
CA VAL A 4 -18.70 9.81 -20.74
C VAL A 4 -18.20 10.21 -22.13
N LYS A 5 -17.80 11.47 -22.31
CA LYS A 5 -17.11 11.90 -23.53
C LYS A 5 -15.81 11.09 -23.60
N LYS A 6 -15.74 10.18 -24.59
CA LYS A 6 -14.48 9.59 -25.03
C LYS A 6 -13.49 10.75 -25.21
N ARG A 7 -12.35 10.71 -24.50
CA ARG A 7 -11.23 11.60 -24.81
C ARG A 7 -10.79 11.32 -26.24
N THR A 8 -11.29 12.11 -27.18
CA THR A 8 -10.62 12.32 -28.45
C THR A 8 -9.54 13.35 -28.14
N ASP A 9 -8.41 12.90 -27.62
CA ASP A 9 -7.24 13.74 -27.46
C ASP A 9 -6.54 13.75 -28.81
N ASP A 10 -6.89 14.74 -29.63
CA ASP A 10 -6.34 14.92 -30.96
C ASP A 10 -4.88 15.45 -30.91
N GLY A 11 -4.23 15.39 -29.73
CA GLY A 11 -2.88 15.92 -29.53
C GLY A 11 -2.79 17.44 -29.66
N VAL A 12 -3.91 18.16 -29.56
CA VAL A 12 -3.91 19.62 -29.71
C VAL A 12 -3.38 20.27 -28.45
N ALA A 13 -2.27 20.99 -28.60
CA ALA A 13 -1.72 21.83 -27.54
C ALA A 13 -2.70 22.96 -27.19
N ILE A 14 -2.91 23.19 -25.89
CA ILE A 14 -3.66 24.33 -25.37
C ILE A 14 -2.71 25.34 -24.75
N SER A 15 -2.97 26.64 -24.89
CA SER A 15 -2.15 27.66 -24.25
C SER A 15 -2.36 27.66 -22.73
N ALA A 16 -1.31 27.97 -21.97
CA ALA A 16 -1.40 28.10 -20.50
C ALA A 16 -2.51 29.11 -20.09
N SER A 17 -2.65 30.21 -20.80
CA SER A 17 -3.73 31.18 -20.57
C SER A 17 -5.13 30.61 -20.78
N SER A 18 -5.30 29.70 -21.75
CA SER A 18 -6.57 29.01 -21.96
C SER A 18 -6.83 27.98 -20.86
N LEU A 19 -5.80 27.29 -20.39
CA LEU A 19 -5.89 26.35 -19.28
C LEU A 19 -6.28 27.06 -17.98
N LEU A 20 -5.67 28.20 -17.68
CA LEU A 20 -5.95 28.99 -16.48
C LEU A 20 -7.39 29.55 -16.42
N ARG A 21 -8.05 29.71 -17.59
CA ARG A 21 -9.45 30.13 -17.67
C ARG A 21 -10.44 28.96 -17.47
N LYS A 22 -9.98 27.72 -17.50
CA LYS A 22 -10.86 26.56 -17.25
C LYS A 22 -11.23 26.47 -15.80
N LYS A 23 -12.50 26.22 -15.54
CA LYS A 23 -12.98 25.80 -14.21
C LYS A 23 -12.98 24.30 -14.13
N PHE A 24 -12.25 23.76 -13.18
CA PHE A 24 -12.24 22.34 -12.89
C PHE A 24 -13.12 22.06 -11.67
N GLU A 25 -13.82 20.92 -11.68
CA GLU A 25 -14.49 20.43 -10.47
C GLU A 25 -13.41 20.09 -9.43
N PRO A 26 -13.69 20.32 -8.15
CA PRO A 26 -12.77 19.88 -7.07
C PRO A 26 -12.51 18.38 -7.12
N LEU A 27 -11.33 17.97 -6.71
CA LEU A 27 -10.99 16.55 -6.59
C LEU A 27 -11.98 15.84 -5.66
N HIS A 28 -12.40 14.65 -6.07
CA HIS A 28 -13.32 13.85 -5.27
C HIS A 28 -12.56 13.05 -4.20
N TRP A 29 -12.72 13.44 -2.95
CA TRP A 29 -12.20 12.71 -1.81
C TRP A 29 -13.18 11.62 -1.37
N VAL A 30 -12.76 10.37 -1.44
CA VAL A 30 -13.50 9.22 -0.90
C VAL A 30 -13.35 9.16 0.60
N ILE A 31 -12.12 9.38 1.10
CA ILE A 31 -11.80 9.59 2.51
C ILE A 31 -10.96 10.86 2.60
N PRO A 32 -11.43 11.92 3.28
CA PRO A 32 -10.69 13.16 3.39
C PRO A 32 -9.24 12.94 3.82
N GLU A 33 -8.30 13.58 3.15
CA GLU A 33 -6.84 13.54 3.36
C GLU A 33 -6.16 12.18 3.11
N ILE A 34 -6.89 11.06 3.05
CA ILE A 34 -6.35 9.69 2.94
C ILE A 34 -6.53 9.12 1.53
N LEU A 35 -7.70 9.28 0.93
CA LEU A 35 -8.05 8.63 -0.33
C LEU A 35 -8.81 9.57 -1.24
N VAL A 36 -8.18 9.96 -2.32
CA VAL A 36 -8.72 10.80 -3.39
C VAL A 36 -8.96 9.99 -4.67
N GLU A 37 -9.72 10.51 -5.62
CA GLU A 37 -9.85 9.90 -6.96
C GLU A 37 -8.48 9.70 -7.62
N GLY A 38 -8.38 8.69 -8.50
CA GLY A 38 -7.13 8.27 -9.11
C GLY A 38 -6.65 6.91 -8.59
N LEU A 39 -5.42 6.53 -8.94
CA LEU A 39 -4.82 5.25 -8.58
C LEU A 39 -3.96 5.37 -7.32
N THR A 40 -4.37 4.68 -6.27
CA THR A 40 -3.54 4.45 -5.07
C THR A 40 -3.00 3.03 -5.07
N VAL A 41 -1.69 2.86 -4.97
CA VAL A 41 -1.08 1.53 -4.78
C VAL A 41 -0.82 1.29 -3.30
N MET A 42 -1.47 0.27 -2.73
CA MET A 42 -1.25 -0.15 -1.34
C MET A 42 -0.25 -1.29 -1.30
N VAL A 43 0.86 -1.07 -0.61
CA VAL A 43 1.94 -2.05 -0.48
C VAL A 43 2.15 -2.53 0.95
N GLY A 44 2.83 -3.64 1.10
CA GLY A 44 3.22 -4.20 2.41
C GLY A 44 3.49 -5.70 2.32
N SER A 45 4.18 -6.24 3.31
CA SER A 45 4.55 -7.66 3.37
C SER A 45 3.31 -8.58 3.38
N PRO A 46 3.41 -9.83 2.96
CA PRO A 46 2.32 -10.80 3.09
C PRO A 46 1.88 -10.98 4.55
N LYS A 47 0.57 -11.18 4.76
CA LYS A 47 -0.04 -11.54 6.06
C LYS A 47 0.04 -10.46 7.14
N ILE A 48 0.30 -9.20 6.80
CA ILE A 48 0.31 -8.09 7.78
C ILE A 48 -1.05 -7.43 8.00
N GLY A 49 -2.10 -7.84 7.28
CA GLY A 49 -3.45 -7.30 7.45
C GLY A 49 -3.89 -6.28 6.39
N LYS A 50 -3.22 -6.23 5.22
CA LYS A 50 -3.62 -5.34 4.09
C LYS A 50 -5.07 -5.55 3.67
N SER A 51 -5.48 -6.81 3.43
CA SER A 51 -6.85 -7.14 3.02
C SER A 51 -7.89 -6.78 4.09
N LEU A 52 -7.53 -6.86 5.38
CA LEU A 52 -8.39 -6.41 6.47
C LEU A 52 -8.56 -4.88 6.43
N LEU A 53 -7.47 -4.14 6.20
CA LEU A 53 -7.50 -2.68 6.11
C LEU A 53 -8.31 -2.21 4.89
N SER A 54 -8.07 -2.78 3.72
CA SER A 54 -8.78 -2.40 2.49
C SER A 54 -10.27 -2.75 2.55
N LEU A 55 -10.62 -3.88 3.19
CA LEU A 55 -12.01 -4.26 3.40
C LEU A 55 -12.70 -3.35 4.44
N ALA A 56 -11.98 -2.90 5.47
CA ALA A 56 -12.47 -1.89 6.41
C ALA A 56 -12.73 -0.55 5.71
N VAL A 57 -11.81 -0.10 4.85
CA VAL A 57 -12.03 1.08 3.97
C VAL A 57 -13.30 0.91 3.13
N ALA A 58 -13.41 -0.22 2.42
CA ALA A 58 -14.55 -0.51 1.56
C ALA A 58 -15.88 -0.52 2.32
N THR A 59 -15.90 -1.11 3.50
CA THR A 59 -17.07 -1.18 4.39
C THR A 59 -17.45 0.21 4.92
N SER A 60 -16.48 1.01 5.35
CA SER A 60 -16.71 2.38 5.84
C SER A 60 -17.28 3.27 4.73
N VAL A 61 -16.73 3.19 3.51
CA VAL A 61 -17.24 3.94 2.35
C VAL A 61 -18.65 3.48 1.97
N ALA A 62 -18.91 2.17 1.96
CA ALA A 62 -20.22 1.63 1.61
C ALA A 62 -21.32 1.95 2.63
N THR A 63 -20.96 2.19 3.88
CA THR A 63 -21.91 2.52 4.97
C THR A 63 -21.99 4.00 5.29
N GLY A 64 -20.97 4.79 4.91
CA GLY A 64 -20.83 6.19 5.33
C GLY A 64 -20.36 6.34 6.78
N LYS A 65 -19.84 5.28 7.40
CA LYS A 65 -19.24 5.35 8.74
C LYS A 65 -17.89 6.04 8.69
N ARG A 66 -17.54 6.73 9.77
CA ARG A 66 -16.21 7.35 9.91
C ARG A 66 -15.11 6.29 9.72
N PHE A 67 -14.01 6.71 9.11
CA PHE A 67 -12.80 5.92 8.99
C PHE A 67 -11.63 6.70 9.56
N PHE A 68 -10.99 6.19 10.60
CA PHE A 68 -9.94 6.89 11.34
C PHE A 68 -10.32 8.34 11.64
N ASP A 69 -11.47 8.51 12.30
CA ASP A 69 -12.07 9.79 12.70
C ASP A 69 -12.45 10.76 11.57
N ARG A 70 -12.28 10.37 10.32
CA ARG A 70 -12.68 11.17 9.16
C ARG A 70 -14.11 10.88 8.76
N PRO A 71 -14.95 11.91 8.55
CA PRO A 71 -16.32 11.72 8.08
C PRO A 71 -16.32 11.27 6.62
N ILE A 72 -17.12 10.26 6.30
CA ILE A 72 -17.25 9.72 4.95
C ILE A 72 -18.70 9.81 4.50
N ARG A 73 -18.92 10.16 3.24
CA ARG A 73 -20.23 10.02 2.61
C ARG A 73 -20.42 8.57 2.14
N ARG A 74 -21.62 8.02 2.34
CA ARG A 74 -21.97 6.69 1.79
C ARG A 74 -21.85 6.70 0.26
N GLN A 75 -21.11 5.75 -0.29
CA GLN A 75 -20.85 5.62 -1.73
C GLN A 75 -20.84 4.17 -2.15
N LYS A 76 -21.07 3.90 -3.43
CA LYS A 76 -20.97 2.55 -3.98
C LYS A 76 -19.51 2.12 -4.11
N VAL A 77 -19.24 0.89 -3.75
CA VAL A 77 -17.92 0.27 -3.77
C VAL A 77 -17.94 -1.02 -4.57
N LEU A 78 -16.93 -1.25 -5.39
CA LEU A 78 -16.64 -2.52 -6.03
C LEU A 78 -15.34 -3.09 -5.42
N TYR A 79 -15.42 -4.26 -4.81
CA TYR A 79 -14.26 -4.95 -4.20
C TYR A 79 -13.98 -6.25 -4.93
N LEU A 80 -12.78 -6.41 -5.46
CA LEU A 80 -12.30 -7.63 -6.08
C LEU A 80 -11.41 -8.38 -5.10
N ALA A 81 -11.95 -9.43 -4.47
CA ALA A 81 -11.25 -10.33 -3.54
C ALA A 81 -10.63 -11.49 -4.32
N LEU A 82 -9.49 -11.26 -4.96
CA LEU A 82 -8.91 -12.20 -5.91
C LEU A 82 -7.99 -13.27 -5.26
N GLU A 83 -7.65 -13.11 -3.98
CA GLU A 83 -6.91 -14.12 -3.19
C GLU A 83 -7.82 -14.89 -2.23
N ASP A 84 -9.01 -14.36 -1.96
CA ASP A 84 -9.91 -14.91 -0.95
C ASP A 84 -11.18 -15.50 -1.58
N GLY A 85 -11.58 -16.70 -1.14
CA GLY A 85 -12.86 -17.29 -1.47
C GLY A 85 -14.00 -16.67 -0.65
N GLN A 86 -15.25 -16.91 -1.08
CA GLN A 86 -16.47 -16.34 -0.50
C GLN A 86 -16.57 -16.50 1.01
N ARG A 87 -16.20 -17.68 1.55
CA ARG A 87 -16.28 -17.96 2.99
C ARG A 87 -15.40 -17.00 3.80
N ARG A 88 -14.15 -16.79 3.39
CA ARG A 88 -13.22 -15.90 4.11
C ARG A 88 -13.68 -14.45 4.03
N VAL A 89 -14.17 -14.03 2.88
CA VAL A 89 -14.74 -12.68 2.70
C VAL A 89 -15.96 -12.50 3.59
N PHE A 90 -16.86 -13.49 3.66
CA PHE A 90 -18.02 -13.49 4.55
C PHE A 90 -17.62 -13.32 6.02
N ASP A 91 -16.69 -14.13 6.51
CA ASP A 91 -16.26 -14.09 7.91
C ASP A 91 -15.68 -12.71 8.27
N ARG A 92 -14.86 -12.11 7.39
CA ARG A 92 -14.31 -10.76 7.58
C ARG A 92 -15.37 -9.66 7.52
N LEU A 93 -16.30 -9.75 6.58
CA LEU A 93 -17.41 -8.80 6.50
C LEU A 93 -18.30 -8.88 7.73
N HIS A 94 -18.56 -10.08 8.23
CA HIS A 94 -19.36 -10.27 9.44
C HIS A 94 -18.74 -9.57 10.65
N MET A 95 -17.42 -9.60 10.75
CA MET A 95 -16.66 -8.89 11.78
C MET A 95 -16.72 -7.35 11.59
N LEU A 96 -16.55 -6.85 10.35
CA LEU A 96 -16.41 -5.43 10.05
C LEU A 96 -17.75 -4.66 9.98
N ARG A 97 -18.84 -5.31 9.55
CA ARG A 97 -20.13 -4.62 9.30
C ARG A 97 -20.78 -4.07 10.57
N ASN A 98 -20.50 -4.65 11.73
CA ASN A 98 -21.11 -4.25 13.02
C ASN A 98 -22.64 -4.07 12.92
N GLY A 99 -23.32 -5.06 12.33
CA GLY A 99 -24.78 -5.08 12.16
C GLY A 99 -25.36 -4.19 11.03
N VAL A 100 -24.54 -3.36 10.34
CA VAL A 100 -25.03 -2.45 9.29
C VAL A 100 -25.17 -3.17 7.95
N PRO A 101 -26.25 -2.91 7.16
CA PRO A 101 -26.39 -3.41 5.80
C PRO A 101 -25.28 -2.89 4.86
N LEU A 102 -24.83 -3.74 3.94
CA LEU A 102 -23.73 -3.46 3.02
C LEU A 102 -24.19 -3.38 1.55
N ASP A 103 -25.41 -2.93 1.28
CA ASP A 103 -26.03 -2.90 -0.06
C ASP A 103 -25.22 -2.07 -1.09
N SER A 104 -24.40 -1.13 -0.62
CA SER A 104 -23.53 -0.32 -1.45
C SER A 104 -22.17 -0.97 -1.75
N LEU A 105 -21.86 -2.16 -1.20
CA LEU A 105 -20.63 -2.91 -1.43
C LEU A 105 -20.91 -4.13 -2.32
N SER A 106 -20.40 -4.10 -3.54
CA SER A 106 -20.42 -5.23 -4.47
C SER A 106 -19.07 -5.94 -4.43
N ILE A 107 -19.07 -7.27 -4.39
CA ILE A 107 -17.85 -8.09 -4.28
C ILE A 107 -17.77 -9.07 -5.45
N ILE A 108 -16.56 -9.22 -5.99
CA ILE A 108 -16.20 -10.29 -6.93
C ILE A 108 -15.07 -11.08 -6.26
N THR A 109 -15.30 -12.37 -6.03
CA THR A 109 -14.28 -13.30 -5.53
C THR A 109 -13.55 -13.97 -6.71
N TYR A 110 -12.37 -14.54 -6.46
CA TYR A 110 -11.50 -15.11 -7.51
C TYR A 110 -12.24 -16.14 -8.39
N ASP A 111 -13.14 -16.93 -7.83
CA ASP A 111 -13.94 -17.95 -8.51
C ASP A 111 -15.05 -17.37 -9.40
N ARG A 112 -15.27 -16.07 -9.36
CA ARG A 112 -16.28 -15.34 -10.15
C ARG A 112 -15.69 -14.45 -11.24
N LEU A 113 -14.36 -14.35 -11.31
CA LEU A 113 -13.67 -13.56 -12.33
C LEU A 113 -13.34 -14.45 -13.53
N PRO A 114 -13.87 -14.19 -14.74
CA PRO A 114 -13.56 -14.99 -15.91
C PRO A 114 -12.07 -14.90 -16.27
N PRO A 115 -11.38 -16.02 -16.50
CA PRO A 115 -9.97 -16.02 -16.91
C PRO A 115 -9.75 -15.21 -18.19
N GLY A 116 -8.67 -14.41 -18.23
CA GLY A 116 -8.29 -13.59 -19.39
C GLY A 116 -9.24 -12.43 -19.71
N ARG A 117 -10.20 -12.11 -18.82
CA ARG A 117 -11.16 -11.01 -19.01
C ARG A 117 -11.27 -10.08 -17.81
N ALA A 118 -10.25 -10.05 -16.98
CA ALA A 118 -10.30 -9.29 -15.72
C ALA A 118 -10.56 -7.81 -15.95
N MET A 119 -9.78 -7.15 -16.80
CA MET A 119 -9.94 -5.70 -17.06
C MET A 119 -11.30 -5.37 -17.69
N ALA A 120 -11.73 -6.15 -18.68
CA ALA A 120 -13.04 -5.96 -19.33
C ALA A 120 -14.20 -6.16 -18.33
N THR A 121 -14.07 -7.14 -17.41
CA THR A 121 -15.06 -7.38 -16.35
C THR A 121 -15.11 -6.21 -15.37
N ILE A 122 -13.95 -5.71 -14.93
CA ILE A 122 -13.85 -4.55 -14.04
C ILE A 122 -14.52 -3.34 -14.68
N GLU A 123 -14.18 -3.02 -15.93
CA GLU A 123 -14.76 -1.89 -16.64
C GLU A 123 -16.28 -2.04 -16.81
N ALA A 124 -16.78 -3.22 -17.21
CA ALA A 124 -18.21 -3.50 -17.33
C ALA A 124 -18.94 -3.30 -15.99
N LYS A 125 -18.34 -3.75 -14.88
CA LYS A 125 -18.92 -3.54 -13.53
C LYS A 125 -18.87 -2.09 -13.09
N ILE A 126 -17.81 -1.35 -13.40
CA ILE A 126 -17.75 0.10 -13.17
C ILE A 126 -18.89 0.81 -13.91
N LYS A 127 -19.10 0.50 -15.18
CA LYS A 127 -20.20 1.07 -15.99
C LYS A 127 -21.59 0.74 -15.43
N MET A 128 -21.78 -0.47 -14.91
CA MET A 128 -23.06 -0.93 -14.38
C MET A 128 -23.36 -0.37 -12.98
N LEU A 129 -22.37 -0.38 -12.09
CA LEU A 129 -22.54 -0.07 -10.67
C LEU A 129 -22.32 1.43 -10.37
N HIS A 130 -21.53 2.12 -11.18
CA HIS A 130 -21.07 3.49 -10.95
C HIS A 130 -20.45 3.66 -9.55
N PRO A 131 -19.45 2.84 -9.17
CA PRO A 131 -18.79 2.96 -7.88
C PRO A 131 -17.94 4.22 -7.81
N LYS A 132 -17.69 4.70 -6.60
CA LYS A 132 -16.71 5.76 -6.33
C LYS A 132 -15.41 5.22 -5.76
N LEU A 133 -15.42 3.97 -5.32
CA LEU A 133 -14.24 3.23 -4.90
C LEU A 133 -14.22 1.85 -5.58
N VAL A 134 -13.07 1.52 -6.15
CA VAL A 134 -12.74 0.17 -6.61
C VAL A 134 -11.52 -0.32 -5.83
N VAL A 135 -11.58 -1.55 -5.32
CA VAL A 135 -10.44 -2.19 -4.64
C VAL A 135 -10.07 -3.46 -5.38
N VAL A 136 -8.79 -3.64 -5.67
CA VAL A 136 -8.22 -4.84 -6.30
C VAL A 136 -7.26 -5.52 -5.31
N ASP A 137 -7.69 -6.63 -4.75
CA ASP A 137 -6.95 -7.41 -3.73
C ASP A 137 -6.68 -8.85 -4.26
N THR A 138 -5.56 -9.14 -4.93
CA THR A 138 -4.41 -8.30 -5.24
C THR A 138 -4.14 -8.23 -6.75
N LEU A 139 -3.27 -7.31 -7.16
CA LEU A 139 -2.82 -7.17 -8.55
C LEU A 139 -2.26 -8.46 -9.14
N ALA A 140 -1.52 -9.24 -8.36
CA ALA A 140 -0.90 -10.49 -8.79
C ALA A 140 -1.92 -11.52 -9.33
N GLN A 141 -3.17 -11.42 -8.92
CA GLN A 141 -4.24 -12.36 -9.29
C GLN A 141 -5.08 -11.89 -10.50
N LEU A 142 -4.81 -10.72 -11.05
CA LEU A 142 -5.52 -10.28 -12.26
C LEU A 142 -5.16 -11.12 -13.51
N GLY A 143 -4.20 -12.06 -13.37
CA GLY A 143 -3.79 -12.96 -14.43
C GLY A 143 -2.95 -12.30 -15.52
N GLY A 144 -2.71 -12.97 -16.65
CA GLY A 144 -1.81 -12.53 -17.71
C GLY A 144 -2.10 -11.15 -18.33
N GLU A 145 -3.19 -10.49 -17.96
CA GLU A 145 -3.52 -9.12 -18.40
C GLU A 145 -2.81 -8.03 -17.58
N VAL A 146 -2.47 -8.34 -16.31
CA VAL A 146 -1.70 -7.44 -15.43
C VAL A 146 -0.51 -8.20 -14.90
N VAL A 147 0.50 -8.41 -15.74
CA VAL A 147 1.73 -9.08 -15.33
C VAL A 147 2.69 -8.06 -14.74
N LEU A 148 2.78 -8.06 -13.42
CA LEU A 148 3.87 -7.37 -12.71
C LEU A 148 5.12 -8.26 -12.77
N GLY A 149 5.69 -8.38 -13.97
CA GLY A 149 6.92 -9.12 -14.19
C GLY A 149 8.15 -8.35 -13.69
N SER A 150 9.31 -8.97 -13.77
CA SER A 150 10.61 -8.34 -13.47
C SER A 150 10.97 -7.19 -14.44
N ASN A 151 10.20 -6.99 -15.49
CA ASN A 151 10.39 -5.94 -16.48
C ASN A 151 9.56 -4.70 -16.13
N TYR A 152 10.24 -3.57 -15.91
CA TYR A 152 9.67 -2.25 -15.65
C TYR A 152 8.53 -1.87 -16.63
N ALA A 153 8.73 -2.09 -17.93
CA ALA A 153 7.77 -1.72 -18.97
C ALA A 153 6.41 -2.44 -18.80
N ASN A 154 6.42 -3.73 -18.45
CA ASN A 154 5.22 -4.52 -18.26
C ASN A 154 4.44 -4.08 -17.00
N ALA A 155 5.14 -3.84 -15.90
CA ALA A 155 4.53 -3.33 -14.67
C ALA A 155 3.90 -1.95 -14.91
N TYR A 156 4.60 -1.06 -15.61
CA TYR A 156 4.11 0.26 -15.98
C TYR A 156 2.84 0.19 -16.84
N ALA A 157 2.86 -0.60 -17.93
CA ALA A 157 1.74 -0.73 -18.85
C ALA A 157 0.48 -1.28 -18.15
N SER A 158 0.66 -2.26 -17.27
CA SER A 158 -0.44 -2.90 -16.54
C SER A 158 -1.12 -1.94 -15.56
N LEU A 159 -0.34 -1.18 -14.81
CA LEU A 159 -0.89 -0.17 -13.89
C LEU A 159 -1.51 1.01 -14.62
N LEU A 160 -0.98 1.36 -15.81
CA LEU A 160 -1.53 2.43 -16.62
C LEU A 160 -2.97 2.14 -17.05
N GLN A 161 -3.34 0.87 -17.31
CA GLN A 161 -4.71 0.48 -17.61
C GLN A 161 -5.65 0.76 -16.43
N LEU A 162 -5.25 0.39 -15.20
CA LEU A 162 -6.04 0.67 -14.00
C LEU A 162 -6.17 2.17 -13.75
N LYS A 163 -5.07 2.92 -13.92
CA LYS A 163 -5.11 4.38 -13.82
C LYS A 163 -6.04 4.99 -14.86
N THR A 164 -5.97 4.53 -16.09
CA THR A 164 -6.88 5.01 -17.16
C THR A 164 -8.36 4.80 -16.80
N LEU A 165 -8.69 3.66 -16.17
CA LEU A 165 -10.05 3.44 -15.67
C LEU A 165 -10.39 4.40 -14.52
N ALA A 166 -9.50 4.60 -13.55
CA ALA A 166 -9.74 5.51 -12.44
C ALA A 166 -10.01 6.94 -12.94
N ASP A 167 -9.18 7.42 -13.85
CA ASP A 167 -9.30 8.76 -14.44
C ASP A 167 -10.58 8.91 -15.30
N ALA A 168 -10.86 7.91 -16.16
CA ALA A 168 -12.00 7.96 -17.07
C ALA A 168 -13.36 7.97 -16.35
N TYR A 169 -13.43 7.32 -15.19
CA TYR A 169 -14.66 7.18 -14.42
C TYR A 169 -14.71 8.06 -13.17
N HIS A 170 -13.67 8.90 -12.92
CA HIS A 170 -13.58 9.78 -11.76
C HIS A 170 -13.86 9.02 -10.44
N LEU A 171 -13.09 7.96 -10.20
CA LEU A 171 -13.18 7.12 -9.02
C LEU A 171 -11.81 6.92 -8.36
N ALA A 172 -11.80 6.60 -7.08
CA ALA A 172 -10.62 6.10 -6.42
C ALA A 172 -10.44 4.61 -6.72
N LEU A 173 -9.23 4.19 -7.07
CA LEU A 173 -8.87 2.80 -7.26
C LEU A 173 -7.71 2.44 -6.34
N ILE A 174 -7.94 1.49 -5.43
CA ILE A 174 -6.88 0.92 -4.59
C ILE A 174 -6.42 -0.38 -5.24
N ALA A 175 -5.15 -0.46 -5.62
CA ALA A 175 -4.52 -1.67 -6.14
C ALA A 175 -3.51 -2.21 -5.13
N MET A 176 -3.75 -3.42 -4.62
CA MET A 176 -2.88 -3.99 -3.59
C MET A 176 -1.75 -4.80 -4.19
N HIS A 177 -0.55 -4.59 -3.65
CA HIS A 177 0.67 -5.26 -4.10
C HIS A 177 1.54 -5.68 -2.91
N HIS A 178 2.39 -6.70 -3.13
CA HIS A 178 3.35 -7.12 -2.11
C HIS A 178 4.62 -6.28 -2.19
N SER A 179 5.12 -5.80 -1.05
CA SER A 179 6.41 -5.13 -0.97
C SER A 179 7.56 -6.09 -1.27
N SER A 180 8.70 -5.57 -1.74
CA SER A 180 9.93 -6.34 -1.89
C SER A 180 10.42 -6.86 -0.53
N LYS A 181 11.17 -7.97 -0.53
CA LYS A 181 11.75 -8.53 0.71
C LYS A 181 12.86 -7.65 1.31
N SER A 182 13.46 -6.75 0.53
CA SER A 182 14.46 -5.81 1.02
C SER A 182 13.80 -4.65 1.73
N LYS A 183 14.15 -4.41 3.00
CA LYS A 183 13.80 -3.17 3.71
C LYS A 183 14.46 -2.01 2.97
N LYS A 184 13.67 -1.08 2.47
CA LYS A 184 14.14 0.21 1.93
C LYS A 184 13.70 1.29 2.90
N ASP A 185 14.56 2.26 3.15
CA ASP A 185 14.27 3.37 4.05
C ASP A 185 13.18 4.27 3.50
N ASP A 186 13.09 4.37 2.15
CA ASP A 186 12.03 5.08 1.45
C ASP A 186 10.91 4.10 1.07
N PHE A 187 9.71 4.30 1.65
CA PHE A 187 8.54 3.45 1.40
C PHE A 187 8.02 3.55 -0.04
N VAL A 188 8.24 4.67 -0.72
CA VAL A 188 7.88 4.85 -2.14
C VAL A 188 8.65 3.86 -3.02
N LEU A 189 9.83 3.41 -2.57
CA LEU A 189 10.67 2.43 -3.27
C LEU A 189 10.43 0.98 -2.82
N SER A 190 9.52 0.73 -1.87
CA SER A 190 9.22 -0.60 -1.31
C SER A 190 8.60 -1.62 -2.26
N PRO A 191 7.75 -1.25 -3.24
CA PRO A 191 7.10 -2.23 -4.12
C PRO A 191 8.09 -3.03 -4.98
N ILE A 192 7.79 -4.30 -5.24
CA ILE A 192 8.54 -5.10 -6.23
C ILE A 192 8.33 -4.47 -7.61
N GLY A 193 9.43 -4.15 -8.31
CA GLY A 193 9.37 -3.39 -9.57
C GLY A 193 9.11 -1.89 -9.35
N SER A 194 9.53 -1.38 -8.24
CA SER A 194 9.18 -0.12 -7.58
C SER A 194 9.09 1.12 -8.49
N GLN A 195 10.01 1.32 -9.42
CA GLN A 195 10.01 2.52 -10.26
C GLN A 195 8.80 2.59 -11.22
N GLY A 196 8.34 1.45 -11.77
CA GLY A 196 7.16 1.41 -12.63
C GLY A 196 5.85 1.65 -11.87
N ILE A 197 5.76 1.13 -10.67
CA ILE A 197 4.55 1.27 -9.82
C ILE A 197 4.38 2.71 -9.38
N THR A 198 5.44 3.32 -8.83
CA THR A 198 5.40 4.69 -8.30
C THR A 198 5.27 5.75 -9.41
N ALA A 199 5.79 5.47 -10.62
CA ALA A 199 5.67 6.39 -11.75
C ALA A 199 4.22 6.57 -12.23
N VAL A 200 3.39 5.53 -12.17
CA VAL A 200 1.99 5.54 -12.63
C VAL A 200 1.02 5.96 -11.54
N ALA A 201 1.26 5.55 -10.29
CA ALA A 201 0.37 5.80 -9.17
C ALA A 201 0.23 7.30 -8.86
N ASP A 202 -0.97 7.73 -8.50
CA ASP A 202 -1.22 9.07 -7.96
C ASP A 202 -0.87 9.13 -6.49
N ALA A 203 -1.01 8.01 -5.77
CA ALA A 203 -0.61 7.86 -4.38
C ALA A 203 -0.06 6.46 -4.10
N VAL A 204 0.79 6.40 -3.08
CA VAL A 204 1.33 5.14 -2.52
C VAL A 204 0.97 5.11 -1.04
N ALA A 205 0.44 3.97 -0.59
CA ALA A 205 0.15 3.70 0.81
C ALA A 205 0.91 2.44 1.25
N GLU A 206 1.80 2.54 2.22
CA GLU A 206 2.52 1.39 2.76
C GLU A 206 2.03 1.03 4.15
N LEU A 207 1.53 -0.19 4.29
CA LEU A 207 1.23 -0.78 5.60
C LEU A 207 2.44 -1.57 6.07
N ARG A 208 2.98 -1.21 7.24
CA ARG A 208 4.02 -1.94 7.95
C ARG A 208 3.48 -2.46 9.28
N ARG A 209 3.77 -3.68 9.59
CA ARG A 209 3.50 -4.30 10.90
C ARG A 209 4.53 -5.40 11.16
N PRO A 210 5.30 -5.35 12.26
CA PRO A 210 6.20 -6.44 12.63
C PRO A 210 5.40 -7.73 12.86
N ARG A 211 6.03 -8.88 12.59
CA ARG A 211 5.40 -10.17 12.88
C ARG A 211 5.14 -10.28 14.39
N ASN A 212 4.02 -10.89 14.76
CA ASN A 212 3.62 -11.11 16.16
C ASN A 212 3.37 -9.83 16.98
N LYS A 213 3.30 -8.66 16.36
CA LYS A 213 2.87 -7.41 17.00
C LYS A 213 1.50 -7.01 16.49
N THR A 214 0.73 -6.32 17.31
CA THR A 214 -0.59 -5.73 16.93
C THR A 214 -0.43 -4.36 16.33
N LYS A 215 0.54 -3.58 16.76
CA LYS A 215 0.82 -2.22 16.30
C LYS A 215 1.51 -2.22 14.94
N GLY A 216 1.16 -1.23 14.12
CA GLY A 216 1.71 -1.03 12.79
C GLY A 216 1.56 0.42 12.33
N THR A 217 2.08 0.71 11.16
CA THR A 217 2.10 2.06 10.59
C THR A 217 1.55 2.02 9.17
N LEU A 218 0.69 2.97 8.84
CA LEU A 218 0.26 3.26 7.48
C LEU A 218 0.86 4.60 7.05
N SER A 219 1.85 4.52 6.15
CA SER A 219 2.48 5.70 5.53
C SER A 219 1.83 5.97 4.18
N ILE A 220 1.43 7.21 3.91
CA ILE A 220 0.73 7.60 2.68
C ILE A 220 1.42 8.82 2.10
N THR A 221 1.67 8.82 0.79
CA THR A 221 2.12 9.98 0.04
C THR A 221 1.50 9.97 -1.36
N GLY A 222 1.35 11.12 -1.99
CA GLY A 222 0.77 11.22 -3.33
C GLY A 222 0.90 12.60 -3.94
N ARG A 223 0.45 12.73 -5.20
CA ARG A 223 0.47 14.01 -5.93
C ARG A 223 -0.46 15.04 -5.30
N ASP A 224 -1.61 14.59 -4.81
CA ASP A 224 -2.67 15.41 -4.21
C ASP A 224 -2.87 15.13 -2.71
N ILE A 225 -2.09 14.19 -2.15
CA ILE A 225 -2.13 13.80 -0.74
C ILE A 225 -0.86 14.30 -0.07
N LYS A 226 -1.02 15.08 1.00
CA LYS A 226 0.12 15.45 1.85
C LYS A 226 0.68 14.20 2.52
N GLU A 227 1.99 14.05 2.49
CA GLU A 227 2.65 12.94 3.19
C GLU A 227 2.23 12.87 4.65
N MET A 228 1.82 11.67 5.08
CA MET A 228 1.37 11.41 6.43
C MET A 228 1.72 10.00 6.88
N GLN A 229 1.79 9.83 8.18
CA GLN A 229 1.97 8.55 8.83
C GLN A 229 0.89 8.37 9.91
N LEU A 230 0.16 7.26 9.85
CA LEU A 230 -0.87 6.90 10.81
C LEU A 230 -0.39 5.70 11.62
N HIS A 231 -0.43 5.83 12.94
CA HIS A 231 -0.14 4.72 13.86
C HIS A 231 -1.42 3.92 14.07
N LEU A 232 -1.34 2.62 13.83
CA LEU A 232 -2.49 1.73 13.82
C LEU A 232 -2.25 0.55 14.76
N GLU A 233 -3.34 0.00 15.29
CA GLU A 233 -3.33 -1.25 16.02
C GLU A 233 -4.38 -2.21 15.44
N LEU A 234 -4.00 -3.47 15.26
CA LEU A 234 -4.88 -4.54 14.82
C LEU A 234 -5.47 -5.26 16.04
N VAL A 235 -6.71 -4.93 16.36
CA VAL A 235 -7.47 -5.50 17.50
C VAL A 235 -8.58 -6.36 16.94
N ASP A 236 -8.59 -7.64 17.28
CA ASP A 236 -9.62 -8.62 16.85
C ASP A 236 -9.89 -8.60 15.33
N GLY A 237 -8.84 -8.41 14.54
CA GLY A 237 -8.92 -8.35 13.07
C GLY A 237 -9.38 -7.00 12.49
N VAL A 238 -9.60 -5.99 13.32
CA VAL A 238 -9.98 -4.64 12.91
C VAL A 238 -8.83 -3.67 13.16
N TRP A 239 -8.46 -2.91 12.14
CA TRP A 239 -7.49 -1.83 12.29
C TRP A 239 -8.13 -0.60 12.93
N GLN A 240 -7.51 -0.10 13.98
CA GLN A 240 -7.91 1.10 14.72
C GLN A 240 -6.74 2.09 14.79
N MET A 241 -7.04 3.37 15.02
CA MET A 241 -6.00 4.36 15.33
C MET A 241 -5.36 4.00 16.68
N SER A 242 -4.04 4.11 16.75
CA SER A 242 -3.28 4.01 17.98
C SER A 242 -2.78 5.40 18.38
N GLU A 243 -2.97 5.79 19.61
CA GLU A 243 -2.44 7.05 20.15
C GLU A 243 -0.93 6.98 20.39
N GLU A 244 -0.41 5.78 20.62
CA GLU A 244 1.01 5.56 20.79
C GLU A 244 1.67 5.30 19.44
N PRO A 245 2.72 6.04 19.08
CA PRO A 245 3.56 5.66 17.95
C PRO A 245 4.01 4.21 18.12
N GLU A 246 4.25 3.53 17.00
CA GLU A 246 5.00 2.28 17.05
C GLU A 246 6.25 2.53 17.90
N PRO A 247 6.61 1.68 18.89
CA PRO A 247 7.88 1.82 19.56
C PRO A 247 8.92 1.94 18.44
N VAL A 248 9.65 3.06 18.42
CA VAL A 248 10.76 3.32 17.49
C VAL A 248 11.48 2.00 17.35
N GLU A 249 11.51 1.43 16.13
CA GLU A 249 11.88 0.03 15.85
C GLU A 249 12.78 -0.49 16.96
N GLU A 250 12.27 -1.38 17.83
CA GLU A 250 13.18 -2.17 18.66
C GLU A 250 14.22 -2.63 17.66
N LEU A 251 15.41 -2.08 17.80
CA LEU A 251 16.59 -2.32 16.96
C LEU A 251 16.44 -3.72 16.42
N SER A 252 16.29 -3.92 15.11
CA SER A 252 15.91 -5.22 14.54
C SER A 252 16.58 -6.27 15.39
N ASP A 253 15.93 -7.36 15.80
CA ASP A 253 16.47 -8.30 16.78
C ASP A 253 17.97 -8.54 16.58
N SER A 254 18.43 -8.45 15.32
CA SER A 254 19.83 -8.48 14.92
C SER A 254 20.64 -7.25 15.37
N ARG A 255 20.08 -6.03 15.40
CA ARG A 255 20.81 -4.84 15.87
C ARG A 255 20.88 -4.80 17.39
N ALA A 256 19.79 -5.18 18.06
CA ALA A 256 19.76 -5.29 19.52
C ALA A 256 20.76 -6.35 19.99
N ALA A 257 20.77 -7.53 19.37
CA ALA A 257 21.76 -8.56 19.64
C ALA A 257 23.19 -8.09 19.35
N ALA A 258 23.41 -7.40 18.22
CA ALA A 258 24.71 -6.85 17.87
C ALA A 258 25.20 -5.80 18.87
N LEU A 259 24.33 -4.92 19.39
CA LEU A 259 24.69 -3.93 20.41
C LEU A 259 25.09 -4.57 21.73
N VAL A 260 24.42 -5.65 22.14
CA VAL A 260 24.80 -6.41 23.33
C VAL A 260 26.18 -7.03 23.13
N ILE A 261 26.44 -7.64 21.99
CA ILE A 261 27.73 -8.27 21.70
C ILE A 261 28.86 -7.22 21.57
N LEU A 262 28.54 -6.08 20.95
CA LEU A 262 29.50 -4.97 20.72
C LEU A 262 29.68 -4.06 21.95
N GLN A 263 29.16 -4.39 23.12
CA GLN A 263 29.58 -3.76 24.39
C GLN A 263 31.08 -3.90 24.57
N GLU A 264 31.68 -4.99 24.08
CA GLU A 264 33.10 -5.19 23.96
C GLU A 264 33.58 -4.99 22.52
N PRO A 265 34.80 -4.46 22.31
CA PRO A 265 35.36 -4.26 20.98
C PRO A 265 35.55 -5.56 20.21
N LYS A 266 34.81 -5.74 19.09
CA LYS A 266 34.88 -6.96 18.26
C LYS A 266 35.12 -6.66 16.79
N GLU A 267 35.74 -7.61 16.09
CA GLU A 267 35.84 -7.60 14.63
C GLU A 267 34.54 -8.12 13.97
N PRO A 268 34.31 -7.78 12.70
CA PRO A 268 33.14 -8.30 11.95
C PRO A 268 33.06 -9.84 11.92
N SER A 269 34.21 -10.53 11.96
CA SER A 269 34.29 -11.99 12.00
C SER A 269 33.86 -12.58 13.33
N GLU A 270 34.18 -11.92 14.43
CA GLU A 270 33.79 -12.32 15.80
C GLU A 270 32.27 -12.12 15.97
N LEU A 271 31.75 -10.95 15.54
CA LEU A 271 30.31 -10.68 15.54
C LEU A 271 29.53 -11.70 14.68
N ALA A 272 30.04 -12.06 13.50
CA ALA A 272 29.44 -13.05 12.63
C ALA A 272 29.29 -14.41 13.33
N LYS A 273 30.32 -14.85 14.04
CA LYS A 273 30.34 -16.11 14.78
C LYS A 273 29.36 -16.12 15.94
N GLU A 274 29.34 -15.03 16.74
CA GLU A 274 28.47 -14.94 17.93
C GLU A 274 26.98 -14.79 17.57
N MET A 275 26.68 -14.18 16.43
CA MET A 275 25.31 -14.03 15.93
C MET A 275 24.85 -15.19 15.03
N ASP A 276 25.69 -16.18 14.75
CA ASP A 276 25.44 -17.27 13.80
C ASP A 276 24.98 -16.77 12.42
N ILE A 277 25.69 -15.76 11.90
CA ILE A 277 25.42 -15.16 10.58
C ILE A 277 26.66 -15.20 9.69
N THR A 278 26.47 -14.99 8.39
CA THR A 278 27.62 -14.93 7.46
C THR A 278 28.47 -13.68 7.73
N LEU A 279 29.76 -13.75 7.46
CA LEU A 279 30.68 -12.62 7.57
C LEU A 279 30.21 -11.40 6.73
N ASN A 280 29.63 -11.67 5.55
CA ASN A 280 29.09 -10.61 4.71
C ASN A 280 27.87 -9.92 5.36
N SER A 281 26.99 -10.69 5.99
CA SER A 281 25.84 -10.15 6.74
C SER A 281 26.30 -9.29 7.93
N ALA A 282 27.31 -9.75 8.67
CA ALA A 282 27.88 -8.99 9.78
C ALA A 282 28.52 -7.67 9.32
N ARG A 283 29.25 -7.68 8.20
CA ARG A 283 29.82 -6.45 7.61
C ARG A 283 28.74 -5.44 7.19
N VAL A 284 27.67 -5.90 6.56
CA VAL A 284 26.54 -5.04 6.16
C VAL A 284 25.85 -4.47 7.41
N LEU A 285 25.64 -5.29 8.46
CA LEU A 285 25.05 -4.86 9.72
C LEU A 285 25.90 -3.77 10.39
N ILE A 286 27.20 -4.03 10.56
CA ILE A 286 28.18 -3.07 11.12
C ILE A 286 28.20 -1.77 10.30
N HIS A 287 28.24 -1.86 8.98
CA HIS A 287 28.26 -0.65 8.12
C HIS A 287 27.03 0.23 8.37
N ARG A 288 25.85 -0.37 8.45
CA ARG A 288 24.59 0.34 8.74
C ARG A 288 24.56 0.94 10.14
N MET A 289 24.93 0.15 11.15
CA MET A 289 24.95 0.60 12.54
C MET A 289 25.98 1.72 12.78
N HIS A 290 27.11 1.67 12.10
CA HIS A 290 28.13 2.74 12.14
C HIS A 290 27.65 4.01 11.45
N LYS A 291 26.98 3.89 10.29
CA LYS A 291 26.36 5.02 9.58
C LYS A 291 25.29 5.70 10.42
N ASP A 292 24.52 4.91 11.17
CA ASP A 292 23.43 5.39 12.03
C ASP A 292 23.95 5.86 13.43
N GLY A 293 25.27 5.89 13.64
CA GLY A 293 25.89 6.37 14.88
C GLY A 293 25.72 5.46 16.10
N GLN A 294 25.25 4.23 15.93
CA GLN A 294 25.00 3.27 17.00
C GLN A 294 26.26 2.57 17.51
N ILE A 295 27.27 2.50 16.65
CA ILE A 295 28.58 1.92 16.96
C ILE A 295 29.69 2.79 16.40
N THR A 296 30.87 2.73 17.01
CA THR A 296 32.07 3.44 16.54
C THR A 296 33.16 2.45 16.19
N ARG A 297 34.02 2.83 15.24
CA ARG A 297 35.23 2.07 14.92
C ARG A 297 36.38 2.52 15.82
N ILE A 298 37.07 1.57 16.44
CA ILE A 298 38.22 1.87 17.27
C ILE A 298 39.42 2.21 16.36
N THR A 299 39.98 3.40 16.57
CA THR A 299 41.09 3.93 15.76
C THR A 299 42.28 2.96 15.78
N GLY A 300 42.87 2.70 14.63
CA GLY A 300 44.02 1.79 14.47
C GLY A 300 43.68 0.29 14.49
N THR A 301 42.41 -0.07 14.58
CA THR A 301 41.96 -1.48 14.59
C THR A 301 40.89 -1.78 13.53
N ARG A 302 40.53 -3.07 13.43
CA ARG A 302 39.34 -3.51 12.63
C ARG A 302 38.12 -3.77 13.54
N LYS A 303 38.18 -3.34 14.80
CA LYS A 303 37.14 -3.59 15.82
C LYS A 303 36.13 -2.44 15.86
N TYR A 304 34.91 -2.81 16.22
CA TYR A 304 33.78 -1.89 16.41
C TYR A 304 33.23 -2.08 17.82
N GLN A 305 32.69 -1.02 18.41
CA GLN A 305 32.11 -1.01 19.74
C GLN A 305 30.83 -0.18 19.74
N ALA A 306 29.86 -0.56 20.57
CA ALA A 306 28.65 0.24 20.81
C ALA A 306 29.02 1.60 21.43
N VAL A 307 28.27 2.66 21.03
CA VAL A 307 28.46 4.02 21.54
C VAL A 307 27.75 4.17 22.88
#